data_031c4ecc535978333d7b65e8b1382a08
#
_entry.id   031c4ecc535978333d7b65e8b1382a08
#
_cell.length_a   1.000
_cell.length_b   1.000
_cell.length_c   1.000
_cell.angle_alpha   90.00
_cell.angle_beta   90.00
_cell.angle_gamma   90.00
#
_symmetry.space_group_name_H-M   'P 1'
#
loop_
_entity.id
_entity.type
_entity.pdbx_description
1 polymer ?
#
loop_
_entity_poly.entity_id
_entity_poly.type
_entity_poly.pdbx_seq_one_letter_code
_entity_poly.pdbx_strand_id
1 'polypeptide(L)'
;MKNLRLSIHSSEHLWLRTLLTERRKALGYSQRDLAEKMGVIYSFIGKVETGDRRLDIFEFIEYCQCLELNPTDILQEIQQQFD
;
A
#
# COMPACT_ATOMS: atom_id res chain seq x y z
N MET A 1 15.44 1.34 -8.16
CA MET A 1 15.17 2.73 -7.71
C MET A 1 16.49 3.45 -7.49
N LYS A 2 16.62 4.63 -8.04
CA LYS A 2 17.87 5.39 -7.98
C LYS A 2 17.82 6.56 -7.00
N ASN A 3 16.64 6.91 -6.51
CA ASN A 3 16.44 8.04 -5.61
C ASN A 3 15.65 7.58 -4.39
N LEU A 4 16.30 7.62 -3.22
CA LEU A 4 15.68 7.18 -1.97
C LEU A 4 14.69 8.20 -1.40
N ARG A 5 14.62 9.38 -2.00
CA ARG A 5 13.74 10.47 -1.53
C ARG A 5 12.60 10.74 -2.50
N LEU A 6 12.05 9.68 -3.08
CA LEU A 6 10.94 9.83 -4.00
C LEU A 6 9.73 10.45 -3.31
N SER A 7 9.09 11.38 -4.02
CA SER A 7 7.87 12.02 -3.58
C SER A 7 6.74 10.99 -3.46
N ILE A 8 5.78 11.23 -2.57
CA ILE A 8 4.54 10.45 -2.52
C ILE A 8 3.73 10.57 -3.81
N HIS A 9 4.05 11.56 -4.64
CA HIS A 9 3.41 11.75 -5.96
C HIS A 9 4.21 11.11 -7.10
N SER A 10 5.32 10.42 -6.78
CA SER A 10 6.11 9.74 -7.79
C SER A 10 5.35 8.56 -8.39
N SER A 11 5.81 8.10 -9.55
CA SER A 11 5.20 6.94 -10.20
C SER A 11 5.33 5.67 -9.36
N GLU A 12 6.42 5.56 -8.58
CA GLU A 12 6.64 4.42 -7.69
C GLU A 12 5.58 4.36 -6.59
N HIS A 13 5.33 5.48 -5.93
CA HIS A 13 4.31 5.53 -4.88
C HIS A 13 2.91 5.37 -5.44
N LEU A 14 2.63 5.96 -6.60
CA LEU A 14 1.34 5.80 -7.26
C LEU A 14 1.08 4.33 -7.62
N TRP A 15 2.11 3.66 -8.16
CA TRP A 15 2.00 2.23 -8.51
C TRP A 15 1.63 1.40 -7.28
N LEU A 16 2.35 1.61 -6.17
CA LEU A 16 2.12 0.84 -4.95
C LEU A 16 0.72 1.05 -4.38
N ARG A 17 0.32 2.31 -4.18
CA ARG A 17 -1.00 2.55 -3.57
C ARG A 17 -2.15 2.16 -4.48
N THR A 18 -1.96 2.23 -5.80
CA THR A 18 -2.94 1.74 -6.76
C THR A 18 -3.12 0.23 -6.63
N LEU A 19 -2.02 -0.51 -6.54
CA LEU A 19 -2.05 -1.96 -6.36
C LEU A 19 -2.79 -2.33 -5.07
N LEU A 20 -2.48 -1.66 -3.98
CA LEU A 20 -3.12 -1.93 -2.69
C LEU A 20 -4.62 -1.61 -2.71
N THR A 21 -4.99 -0.49 -3.33
CA THR A 21 -6.39 -0.08 -3.46
C THR A 21 -7.18 -1.07 -4.32
N GLU A 22 -6.63 -1.47 -5.45
CA GLU A 22 -7.28 -2.44 -6.33
C GLU A 22 -7.46 -3.79 -5.64
N ARG A 23 -6.45 -4.21 -4.87
CA ARG A 23 -6.56 -5.46 -4.12
C ARG A 23 -7.65 -5.40 -3.06
N ARG A 24 -7.74 -4.28 -2.34
CA ARG A 24 -8.81 -4.07 -1.35
C ARG A 24 -10.18 -4.23 -2.00
N LYS A 25 -10.35 -3.57 -3.15
CA LYS A 25 -11.63 -3.63 -3.88
C LYS A 25 -11.92 -5.04 -4.39
N ALA A 26 -10.89 -5.73 -4.90
CA ALA A 26 -11.05 -7.09 -5.40
C ALA A 26 -11.49 -8.06 -4.31
N LEU A 27 -11.08 -7.84 -3.07
CA LEU A 27 -11.50 -8.65 -1.93
C LEU A 27 -12.87 -8.22 -1.38
N GLY A 28 -13.45 -7.17 -1.92
CA GLY A 28 -14.76 -6.69 -1.48
C GLY A 28 -14.74 -5.89 -0.19
N TYR A 29 -13.56 -5.39 0.22
CA TYR A 29 -13.43 -4.61 1.46
C TYR A 29 -13.64 -3.13 1.19
N SER A 30 -14.45 -2.50 2.04
CA SER A 30 -14.45 -1.03 2.13
C SER A 30 -13.18 -0.57 2.83
N GLN A 31 -12.90 0.73 2.77
CA GLN A 31 -11.79 1.29 3.56
C GLN A 31 -11.98 1.01 5.05
N ARG A 32 -13.20 1.08 5.52
CA ARG A 32 -13.55 0.82 6.91
C ARG A 32 -13.31 -0.64 7.29
N ASP A 33 -13.65 -1.57 6.40
CA ASP A 33 -13.41 -3.00 6.62
C ASP A 33 -11.91 -3.28 6.78
N LEU A 34 -11.10 -2.70 5.92
CA LEU A 34 -9.65 -2.90 5.98
C LEU A 34 -9.07 -2.28 7.26
N ALA A 35 -9.55 -1.10 7.62
CA ALA A 35 -9.11 -0.44 8.86
C ALA A 35 -9.41 -1.30 10.08
N GLU A 36 -10.57 -1.94 10.13
CA GLU A 36 -10.91 -2.84 11.22
C GLU A 36 -9.96 -4.03 11.28
N LYS A 37 -9.64 -4.62 10.12
CA LYS A 37 -8.69 -5.75 10.05
C LYS A 37 -7.31 -5.36 10.55
N MET A 38 -6.88 -4.15 10.26
CA MET A 38 -5.56 -3.66 10.66
C MET A 38 -5.54 -3.10 12.09
N GLY A 39 -6.70 -2.84 12.68
CA GLY A 39 -6.77 -2.21 13.98
C GLY A 39 -6.39 -0.74 13.96
N VAL A 40 -6.69 -0.04 12.89
CA VAL A 40 -6.39 1.40 12.71
C VAL A 40 -7.67 2.16 12.46
N ILE A 41 -7.62 3.50 12.59
CA ILE A 41 -8.77 4.34 12.24
C ILE A 41 -8.95 4.35 10.73
N TYR A 42 -10.19 4.47 10.29
CA TYR A 42 -10.46 4.30 8.87
C TYR A 42 -9.84 5.40 7.99
N SER A 43 -9.63 6.59 8.53
CA SER A 43 -8.97 7.68 7.80
C SER A 43 -7.52 7.34 7.43
N PHE A 44 -6.89 6.42 8.16
CA PHE A 44 -5.55 5.90 7.82
C PHE A 44 -5.55 5.32 6.42
N ILE A 45 -6.54 4.47 6.12
CA ILE A 45 -6.63 3.81 4.80
C ILE A 45 -6.87 4.85 3.71
N GLY A 46 -7.79 5.79 3.94
CA GLY A 46 -8.06 6.86 2.97
C GLY A 46 -6.82 7.67 2.65
N LYS A 47 -6.04 8.01 3.66
CA LYS A 47 -4.80 8.79 3.46
C LYS A 47 -3.74 8.02 2.70
N VAL A 48 -3.61 6.72 2.96
CA VAL A 48 -2.68 5.88 2.19
C VAL A 48 -3.09 5.85 0.72
N GLU A 49 -4.36 5.64 0.46
CA GLU A 49 -4.85 5.48 -0.93
C GLU A 49 -4.77 6.79 -1.72
N THR A 50 -4.94 7.93 -1.08
CA THR A 50 -4.81 9.23 -1.75
C THR A 50 -3.36 9.71 -1.87
N GLY A 51 -2.44 9.06 -1.18
CA GLY A 51 -1.04 9.46 -1.17
C GLY A 51 -0.71 10.52 -0.12
N ASP A 52 -1.64 10.79 0.80
CA ASP A 52 -1.41 11.78 1.86
C ASP A 52 -0.56 11.21 3.00
N ARG A 53 -0.37 9.91 3.04
CA ARG A 53 0.42 9.24 4.06
C ARG A 53 1.23 8.11 3.46
N ARG A 54 2.49 8.05 3.84
CA ARG A 54 3.38 6.93 3.48
C ARG A 54 3.19 5.78 4.47
N LEU A 55 3.60 4.60 4.05
CA LEU A 55 3.68 3.43 4.93
C LEU A 55 5.14 3.21 5.32
N ASP A 56 5.39 2.96 6.61
CA ASP A 56 6.69 2.41 6.99
C ASP A 56 6.69 0.91 6.66
N ILE A 57 7.85 0.26 6.84
CA ILE A 57 8.00 -1.14 6.43
C ILE A 57 7.10 -2.08 7.24
N PHE A 58 6.90 -1.82 8.52
CA PHE A 58 6.06 -2.67 9.36
C PHE A 58 4.59 -2.50 9.01
N GLU A 59 4.16 -1.26 8.78
CA GLU A 59 2.81 -0.97 8.32
C GLU A 59 2.55 -1.61 6.96
N PHE A 60 3.53 -1.57 6.07
CA PHE A 60 3.41 -2.18 4.75
C PHE A 60 3.21 -3.68 4.85
N ILE A 61 3.99 -4.36 5.70
CA ILE A 61 3.86 -5.80 5.90
C ILE A 61 2.45 -6.13 6.41
N GLU A 62 1.98 -5.40 7.41
CA GLU A 62 0.65 -5.62 7.98
C GLU A 62 -0.45 -5.35 6.97
N TYR A 63 -0.29 -4.29 6.18
CA TYR A 63 -1.23 -3.94 5.13
C TYR A 63 -1.36 -5.08 4.12
N CYS A 64 -0.23 -5.61 3.66
CA CYS A 64 -0.20 -6.74 2.73
C CYS A 64 -0.87 -7.97 3.33
N GLN A 65 -0.58 -8.29 4.59
CA GLN A 65 -1.16 -9.45 5.26
C GLN A 65 -2.68 -9.34 5.33
N CYS A 66 -3.20 -8.16 5.65
CA CYS A 66 -4.64 -7.94 5.71
C CYS A 66 -5.30 -8.03 4.33
N LEU A 67 -4.54 -7.80 3.27
CA LEU A 67 -5.02 -7.92 1.88
C LEU A 67 -4.69 -9.27 1.26
N GLU A 68 -4.16 -10.22 2.03
CA GLU A 68 -3.77 -11.55 1.55
C GLU A 68 -2.73 -11.46 0.43
N LEU A 69 -1.79 -10.53 0.57
CA LEU A 69 -0.67 -10.36 -0.33
C LEU A 69 0.62 -10.75 0.39
N ASN A 70 1.57 -11.31 -0.37
CA ASN A 70 2.90 -11.57 0.15
C ASN A 70 3.75 -10.31 -0.05
N PRO A 71 4.21 -9.65 1.03
CA PRO A 71 4.98 -8.42 0.89
C PRO A 71 6.28 -8.62 0.12
N THR A 72 6.90 -9.80 0.20
CA THR A 72 8.12 -10.09 -0.55
C THR A 72 7.87 -10.05 -2.05
N ASP A 73 6.75 -10.59 -2.50
CA ASP A 73 6.38 -10.56 -3.92
C ASP A 73 6.20 -9.13 -4.42
N ILE A 74 5.57 -8.27 -3.61
CA ILE A 74 5.36 -6.88 -3.96
C ILE A 74 6.71 -6.15 -4.07
N LEU A 75 7.63 -6.41 -3.13
CA LEU A 75 8.95 -5.80 -3.16
C LEU A 75 9.73 -6.22 -4.41
N GLN A 76 9.63 -7.48 -4.81
CA GLN A 76 10.26 -7.96 -6.04
C GLN A 76 9.67 -7.26 -7.27
N GLU A 77 8.36 -7.10 -7.31
CA GLU A 77 7.71 -6.39 -8.41
C GLU A 77 8.17 -4.94 -8.51
N ILE A 78 8.29 -4.26 -7.36
CA ILE A 78 8.80 -2.89 -7.32
C ILE A 78 10.21 -2.83 -7.90
N GLN A 79 11.08 -3.75 -7.53
CA GLN A 79 12.44 -3.80 -8.05
C GLN A 79 12.45 -4.01 -9.56
N GLN A 80 11.64 -4.93 -10.06
CA GLN A 80 11.58 -5.22 -11.50
C GLN A 80 10.97 -4.07 -12.28
N GLN A 81 9.96 -3.41 -11.72
CA GLN A 81 9.23 -2.35 -12.41
C GLN A 81 10.05 -1.06 -12.52
N PHE A 82 10.84 -0.72 -11.51
CA PHE A 82 11.46 0.60 -11.40
C PHE A 82 12.98 0.59 -11.31
N ASP A 83 13.58 -0.56 -11.44
CA ASP A 83 15.04 -0.66 -11.33
C ASP A 83 15.77 -0.27 -12.64
#